data_7bfd6aaada0727a421c882384e77f838
#
_entry.id   7bfd6aaada0727a421c882384e77f838
#
_cell.length_a   1.000
_cell.length_b   1.000
_cell.length_c   1.000
_cell.angle_alpha   90.00
_cell.angle_beta   90.00
_cell.angle_gamma   90.00
#
_symmetry.space_group_name_H-M   'P 1'
#
loop_
_entity.id
_entity.type
_entity.pdbx_description
1 polymer ?
#
loop_
_entity_poly.entity_id
_entity_poly.type
_entity_poly.pdbx_seq_one_letter_code
_entity_poly.pdbx_strand_id
1 'polypeptide(L)'
;MQLPNTVTSDTIHMLLSGMSLFYSLWFILILAPITWRNKNLFGSMFAVWCALAGMRIIFLFDPKPMPFMFISDPLNTILFICAGIIIFICKLLTQRFQNRQFQKKANTLSQIEDFLQISPREFEDMIVELYERAGHKPKRTGATGDHGVDIVVAAKNGEKWVVQCKRWRGSVGEPVVRDFYGVVQHEKADKGIIFTTGRFTASAQQWAKGKPIALYDGNKLVEIWSRSKVHQQNVDKSPAAVSTQN
;
A
#
# COMPACT_ATOMS: atom_id res chain seq x y z
N MET A 1 29.20 55.95 -32.35
CA MET A 1 28.90 54.53 -32.48
C MET A 1 28.47 54.05 -31.08
N GLN A 2 27.13 54.19 -30.76
CA GLN A 2 26.59 53.80 -29.48
C GLN A 2 26.20 52.34 -29.52
N LEU A 3 26.67 51.55 -28.59
CA LEU A 3 26.30 50.15 -28.40
C LEU A 3 24.87 50.08 -27.86
N PRO A 4 23.98 49.26 -28.43
CA PRO A 4 22.66 49.03 -27.87
C PRO A 4 22.76 47.83 -26.89
N ASN A 5 22.94 48.07 -25.61
CA ASN A 5 22.86 47.06 -24.61
C ASN A 5 22.28 47.56 -23.30
N THR A 6 20.96 47.77 -23.34
CA THR A 6 20.18 47.66 -22.10
C THR A 6 19.30 46.45 -22.28
N VAL A 7 19.83 45.25 -21.86
CA VAL A 7 18.96 44.13 -21.53
C VAL A 7 18.07 44.63 -20.41
N THR A 8 16.82 44.94 -20.76
CA THR A 8 15.87 45.47 -19.80
C THR A 8 15.62 44.45 -18.71
N SER A 9 15.43 44.92 -17.46
CA SER A 9 15.08 44.11 -16.29
C SER A 9 13.98 43.07 -16.65
N ASP A 10 13.03 43.45 -17.50
CA ASP A 10 11.92 42.60 -17.96
C ASP A 10 12.36 41.41 -18.82
N THR A 11 13.39 41.56 -19.65
CA THR A 11 13.94 40.46 -20.45
C THR A 11 14.68 39.43 -19.56
N ILE A 12 15.36 39.92 -18.53
CA ILE A 12 16.02 39.05 -17.54
C ILE A 12 14.96 38.29 -16.71
N HIS A 13 13.90 38.98 -16.29
CA HIS A 13 12.79 38.34 -15.56
C HIS A 13 12.07 37.29 -16.40
N MET A 14 11.86 37.52 -17.69
CA MET A 14 11.22 36.59 -18.62
C MET A 14 12.08 35.35 -18.88
N LEU A 15 13.40 35.51 -18.99
CA LEU A 15 14.37 34.39 -19.11
C LEU A 15 14.43 33.57 -17.81
N LEU A 16 14.46 34.23 -16.66
CA LEU A 16 14.53 33.58 -15.35
C LEU A 16 13.21 32.82 -15.03
N SER A 17 12.03 33.34 -15.41
CA SER A 17 10.77 32.65 -15.24
C SER A 17 10.66 31.38 -16.13
N GLY A 18 11.15 31.46 -17.36
CA GLY A 18 11.25 30.30 -18.26
C GLY A 18 12.18 29.21 -17.71
N MET A 19 13.31 29.60 -17.12
CA MET A 19 14.24 28.66 -16.49
C MET A 19 13.66 27.98 -15.26
N SER A 20 12.84 28.65 -14.47
CA SER A 20 12.17 28.08 -13.27
C SER A 20 11.23 26.92 -13.62
N LEU A 21 10.47 27.05 -14.71
CA LEU A 21 9.65 25.94 -15.25
C LEU A 21 10.50 24.76 -15.73
N PHE A 22 11.63 25.07 -16.39
CA PHE A 22 12.57 24.06 -16.90
C PHE A 22 13.21 23.27 -15.74
N TYR A 23 13.60 23.92 -14.66
CA TYR A 23 14.18 23.27 -13.48
C TYR A 23 13.16 22.41 -12.73
N SER A 24 11.90 22.86 -12.63
CA SER A 24 10.83 22.05 -12.01
C SER A 24 10.54 20.78 -12.83
N LEU A 25 10.52 20.88 -14.15
CA LEU A 25 10.36 19.72 -15.05
C LEU A 25 11.60 18.81 -15.03
N TRP A 26 12.81 19.37 -15.00
CA TRP A 26 14.06 18.62 -14.93
C TRP A 26 14.20 17.84 -13.62
N PHE A 27 13.80 18.44 -12.51
CA PHE A 27 13.82 17.78 -11.21
C PHE A 27 12.83 16.60 -11.16
N ILE A 28 11.65 16.75 -11.77
CA ILE A 28 10.69 15.65 -11.94
C ILE A 28 11.28 14.57 -12.85
N LEU A 29 11.94 14.91 -13.94
CA LEU A 29 12.54 13.97 -14.89
C LEU A 29 13.75 13.22 -14.28
N ILE A 30 14.59 13.86 -13.45
CA ILE A 30 15.72 13.21 -12.77
C ILE A 30 15.22 12.25 -11.67
N LEU A 31 14.14 12.60 -10.97
CA LEU A 31 13.57 11.75 -9.93
C LEU A 31 12.65 10.64 -10.46
N ALA A 32 12.11 10.80 -11.67
CA ALA A 32 11.29 9.80 -12.33
C ALA A 32 11.95 8.41 -12.43
N PRO A 33 13.23 8.26 -12.84
CA PRO A 33 13.87 6.94 -12.91
C PRO A 33 14.13 6.33 -11.53
N ILE A 34 14.38 7.14 -10.50
CA ILE A 34 14.56 6.66 -9.12
C ILE A 34 13.24 6.12 -8.56
N THR A 35 12.13 6.74 -8.94
CA THR A 35 10.78 6.35 -8.51
C THR A 35 10.17 5.24 -9.38
N TRP A 36 10.62 5.09 -10.63
CA TRP A 36 10.12 4.06 -11.56
C TRP A 36 10.39 2.63 -11.09
N ARG A 37 11.45 2.44 -10.34
CA ARG A 37 11.78 1.14 -9.75
C ARG A 37 10.90 0.77 -8.57
N ASN A 38 10.08 1.68 -8.07
CA ASN A 38 9.22 1.49 -6.92
C ASN A 38 7.75 1.40 -7.36
N LYS A 39 7.05 0.31 -6.95
CA LYS A 39 5.63 0.05 -7.29
C LYS A 39 4.65 1.16 -6.85
N ASN A 40 5.13 2.15 -6.11
CA ASN A 40 4.38 3.32 -5.63
C ASN A 40 4.83 4.63 -6.31
N LEU A 41 5.04 4.62 -7.63
CA LEU A 41 5.49 5.77 -8.41
C LEU A 41 4.79 7.09 -8.02
N PHE A 42 3.45 7.08 -8.06
CA PHE A 42 2.66 8.27 -7.72
C PHE A 42 2.74 8.68 -6.24
N GLY A 43 2.98 7.72 -5.33
CA GLY A 43 3.21 8.00 -3.92
C GLY A 43 4.54 8.75 -3.71
N SER A 44 5.59 8.31 -4.37
CA SER A 44 6.91 8.94 -4.32
C SER A 44 6.90 10.33 -4.96
N MET A 45 6.25 10.48 -6.12
CA MET A 45 6.08 11.79 -6.77
C MET A 45 5.31 12.77 -5.89
N PHE A 46 4.26 12.32 -5.22
CA PHE A 46 3.49 13.14 -4.30
C PHE A 46 4.30 13.55 -3.07
N ALA A 47 5.11 12.67 -2.50
CA ALA A 47 6.00 12.99 -1.38
C ALA A 47 7.05 14.05 -1.77
N VAL A 48 7.67 13.91 -2.95
CA VAL A 48 8.60 14.91 -3.48
C VAL A 48 7.90 16.25 -3.71
N TRP A 49 6.69 16.22 -4.27
CA TRP A 49 5.89 17.43 -4.47
C TRP A 49 5.57 18.12 -3.13
N CYS A 50 5.18 17.37 -2.08
CA CYS A 50 4.93 17.91 -0.74
C CYS A 50 6.20 18.54 -0.14
N ALA A 51 7.38 17.91 -0.33
CA ALA A 51 8.65 18.46 0.15
C ALA A 51 8.98 19.79 -0.54
N LEU A 52 8.78 19.88 -1.86
CA LEU A 52 8.98 21.12 -2.62
C LEU A 52 7.97 22.21 -2.21
N ALA A 53 6.72 21.82 -1.95
CA ALA A 53 5.70 22.76 -1.45
C ALA A 53 6.06 23.29 -0.06
N GLY A 54 6.52 22.44 0.85
CA GLY A 54 6.98 22.82 2.18
C GLY A 54 8.18 23.78 2.12
N MET A 55 9.15 23.49 1.28
CA MET A 55 10.30 24.35 1.05
C MET A 55 9.86 25.73 0.51
N ARG A 56 8.91 25.78 -0.40
CA ARG A 56 8.36 27.03 -0.95
C ARG A 56 7.66 27.87 0.13
N ILE A 57 6.95 27.25 1.07
CA ILE A 57 6.30 27.94 2.19
C ILE A 57 7.35 28.54 3.14
N ILE A 58 8.42 27.81 3.46
CA ILE A 58 9.51 28.30 4.32
C ILE A 58 10.14 29.56 3.73
N PHE A 59 10.39 29.57 2.41
CA PHE A 59 10.99 30.73 1.72
C PHE A 59 10.04 31.92 1.55
N LEU A 60 8.73 31.76 1.71
CA LEU A 60 7.79 32.89 1.75
C LEU A 60 7.98 33.77 3.01
N PHE A 61 8.55 33.19 4.08
CA PHE A 61 8.80 33.88 5.36
C PHE A 61 10.24 34.37 5.54
N ASP A 62 11.17 34.06 4.64
CA ASP A 62 12.55 34.51 4.67
C ASP A 62 12.72 35.74 3.77
N PRO A 63 13.05 36.95 4.33
CA PRO A 63 13.21 38.16 3.55
C PRO A 63 14.48 38.20 2.69
N LYS A 64 15.34 37.21 2.70
CA LYS A 64 16.54 37.13 1.85
C LYS A 64 16.17 36.53 0.49
N PRO A 65 16.24 37.34 -0.60
CA PRO A 65 15.93 36.80 -1.93
C PRO A 65 17.01 35.78 -2.32
N MET A 66 16.67 34.50 -2.28
CA MET A 66 17.42 33.48 -3.01
C MET A 66 17.12 33.70 -4.50
N PRO A 67 18.12 34.09 -5.32
CA PRO A 67 17.83 34.73 -6.62
C PRO A 67 17.34 33.79 -7.70
N PHE A 68 17.19 32.50 -7.48
CA PHE A 68 17.04 31.61 -8.64
C PHE A 68 15.88 30.64 -8.65
N MET A 69 15.20 30.38 -7.54
CA MET A 69 14.28 29.24 -7.49
C MET A 69 12.81 29.54 -7.16
N PHE A 70 12.50 30.76 -6.72
CA PHE A 70 11.18 31.07 -6.18
C PHE A 70 10.68 32.46 -6.58
N ILE A 71 10.65 32.73 -7.88
CA ILE A 71 9.94 33.91 -8.37
C ILE A 71 8.47 33.74 -8.03
N SER A 72 7.94 34.71 -7.27
CA SER A 72 6.55 34.78 -6.81
C SER A 72 5.57 35.13 -7.96
N ASP A 73 5.73 34.49 -9.11
CA ASP A 73 4.80 34.59 -10.22
C ASP A 73 3.54 33.79 -9.87
N PRO A 74 2.36 34.44 -9.75
CA PRO A 74 1.11 33.78 -9.43
C PRO A 74 0.79 32.64 -10.40
N LEU A 75 1.16 32.77 -11.67
CA LEU A 75 0.94 31.75 -12.67
C LEU A 75 1.72 30.46 -12.38
N ASN A 76 3.01 30.56 -12.01
CA ASN A 76 3.84 29.44 -11.63
C ASN A 76 3.33 28.74 -10.35
N THR A 77 2.78 29.50 -9.43
CA THR A 77 2.18 28.98 -8.21
C THR A 77 0.92 28.17 -8.50
N ILE A 78 0.05 28.69 -9.37
CA ILE A 78 -1.17 27.99 -9.80
C ILE A 78 -0.81 26.69 -10.53
N LEU A 79 0.14 26.74 -11.49
CA LEU A 79 0.60 25.56 -12.23
C LEU A 79 1.17 24.47 -11.30
N PHE A 80 1.93 24.89 -10.29
CA PHE A 80 2.49 23.96 -9.28
C PHE A 80 1.39 23.29 -8.46
N ILE A 81 0.37 24.03 -8.01
CA ILE A 81 -0.79 23.50 -7.29
C ILE A 81 -1.57 22.52 -8.19
N CYS A 82 -1.84 22.91 -9.43
CA CYS A 82 -2.54 22.05 -10.39
C CYS A 82 -1.79 20.72 -10.64
N ALA A 83 -0.46 20.76 -10.78
CA ALA A 83 0.37 19.57 -10.92
C ALA A 83 0.23 18.63 -9.70
N GLY A 84 0.24 19.16 -8.49
CA GLY A 84 0.03 18.38 -7.26
C GLY A 84 -1.35 17.72 -7.20
N ILE A 85 -2.40 18.45 -7.58
CA ILE A 85 -3.76 17.92 -7.65
C ILE A 85 -3.84 16.77 -8.68
N ILE A 86 -3.26 16.96 -9.86
CA ILE A 86 -3.23 15.92 -10.90
C ILE A 86 -2.51 14.67 -10.41
N ILE A 87 -1.33 14.81 -9.80
CA ILE A 87 -0.57 13.69 -9.23
C ILE A 87 -1.39 12.95 -8.16
N PHE A 88 -2.07 13.70 -7.29
CA PHE A 88 -2.94 13.13 -6.26
C PHE A 88 -4.12 12.36 -6.84
N ILE A 89 -4.81 12.93 -7.85
CA ILE A 89 -5.91 12.27 -8.56
C ILE A 89 -5.41 11.00 -9.25
N CYS A 90 -4.29 11.06 -9.96
CA CYS A 90 -3.69 9.88 -10.59
C CYS A 90 -3.36 8.78 -9.57
N LYS A 91 -2.84 9.13 -8.40
CA LYS A 91 -2.62 8.18 -7.30
C LYS A 91 -3.92 7.52 -6.86
N LEU A 92 -4.99 8.30 -6.63
CA LEU A 92 -6.29 7.75 -6.23
C LEU A 92 -6.88 6.84 -7.31
N LEU A 93 -6.79 7.24 -8.58
CA LEU A 93 -7.31 6.44 -9.70
C LEU A 93 -6.54 5.11 -9.85
N THR A 94 -5.21 5.13 -9.74
CA THR A 94 -4.40 3.92 -9.81
C THR A 94 -4.68 2.99 -8.65
N GLN A 95 -4.83 3.50 -7.43
CA GLN A 95 -5.24 2.69 -6.27
C GLN A 95 -6.62 2.05 -6.47
N ARG A 96 -7.61 2.83 -6.94
CA ARG A 96 -8.95 2.30 -7.23
C ARG A 96 -8.93 1.25 -8.34
N PHE A 97 -8.13 1.46 -9.39
CA PHE A 97 -7.99 0.50 -10.48
C PHE A 97 -7.35 -0.80 -9.99
N GLN A 98 -6.26 -0.73 -9.23
CA GLN A 98 -5.60 -1.89 -8.64
C GLN A 98 -6.54 -2.67 -7.71
N ASN A 99 -7.28 -1.97 -6.83
CA ASN A 99 -8.27 -2.60 -5.96
C ASN A 99 -9.38 -3.30 -6.76
N ARG A 100 -9.90 -2.69 -7.85
CA ARG A 100 -10.90 -3.32 -8.70
C ARG A 100 -10.38 -4.57 -9.42
N GLN A 101 -9.13 -4.54 -9.90
CA GLN A 101 -8.49 -5.70 -10.53
C GLN A 101 -8.29 -6.81 -9.51
N PHE A 102 -7.82 -6.46 -8.31
CA PHE A 102 -7.68 -7.42 -7.21
C PHE A 102 -9.03 -8.05 -6.84
N GLN A 103 -10.08 -7.27 -6.65
CA GLN A 103 -11.43 -7.77 -6.32
C GLN A 103 -11.98 -8.71 -7.41
N LYS A 104 -11.80 -8.37 -8.69
CA LYS A 104 -12.19 -9.27 -9.78
C LYS A 104 -11.47 -10.61 -9.70
N LYS A 105 -10.14 -10.58 -9.49
CA LYS A 105 -9.31 -11.79 -9.36
C LYS A 105 -9.70 -12.59 -8.12
N ALA A 106 -9.86 -11.94 -6.97
CA ALA A 106 -10.29 -12.57 -5.73
C ALA A 106 -11.67 -13.26 -5.86
N ASN A 107 -12.58 -12.66 -6.61
CA ASN A 107 -13.91 -13.24 -6.82
C ASN A 107 -13.92 -14.51 -7.70
N THR A 108 -12.89 -14.73 -8.53
CA THR A 108 -12.77 -15.96 -9.34
C THR A 108 -12.15 -17.13 -8.58
N LEU A 109 -11.45 -16.88 -7.47
CA LEU A 109 -10.80 -17.95 -6.68
C LEU A 109 -11.84 -18.87 -6.04
N SER A 110 -11.83 -20.15 -6.40
CA SER A 110 -12.80 -21.15 -5.92
C SER A 110 -12.15 -22.48 -5.54
N GLN A 111 -10.94 -22.73 -5.98
CA GLN A 111 -10.19 -23.98 -5.76
C GLN A 111 -8.78 -23.67 -5.26
N ILE A 112 -8.11 -24.67 -4.69
CA ILE A 112 -6.72 -24.51 -4.18
C ILE A 112 -5.76 -24.11 -5.30
N GLU A 113 -5.95 -24.63 -6.49
CA GLU A 113 -5.15 -24.34 -7.68
C GLU A 113 -5.13 -22.85 -8.01
N ASP A 114 -6.25 -22.17 -7.84
CA ASP A 114 -6.36 -20.73 -8.08
C ASP A 114 -5.45 -19.94 -7.11
N PHE A 115 -5.41 -20.36 -5.83
CA PHE A 115 -4.53 -19.74 -4.81
C PHE A 115 -3.05 -19.97 -5.05
N LEU A 116 -2.70 -21.03 -5.77
CA LEU A 116 -1.33 -21.33 -6.18
C LEU A 116 -0.88 -20.51 -7.40
N GLN A 117 -1.80 -19.90 -8.15
CA GLN A 117 -1.48 -19.08 -9.32
C GLN A 117 -1.30 -17.59 -8.98
N ILE A 118 -1.83 -17.14 -7.86
CA ILE A 118 -1.62 -15.76 -7.40
C ILE A 118 -0.22 -15.59 -6.79
N SER A 119 0.34 -14.38 -6.79
CA SER A 119 1.63 -14.11 -6.17
C SER A 119 1.55 -14.27 -4.64
N PRO A 120 2.69 -14.48 -3.93
CA PRO A 120 2.70 -14.50 -2.48
C PRO A 120 2.06 -13.25 -1.85
N ARG A 121 2.33 -12.08 -2.44
CA ARG A 121 1.75 -10.82 -1.98
C ARG A 121 0.23 -10.76 -2.16
N GLU A 122 -0.29 -11.23 -3.30
CA GLU A 122 -1.73 -11.31 -3.52
C GLU A 122 -2.41 -12.30 -2.57
N PHE A 123 -1.69 -13.36 -2.18
CA PHE A 123 -2.17 -14.31 -1.18
C PHE A 123 -2.29 -13.65 0.21
N GLU A 124 -1.29 -12.85 0.64
CA GLU A 124 -1.37 -12.08 1.88
C GLU A 124 -2.50 -11.03 1.81
N ASP A 125 -2.63 -10.28 0.70
CA ASP A 125 -3.70 -9.30 0.52
C ASP A 125 -5.09 -9.93 0.62
N MET A 126 -5.23 -11.17 0.18
CA MET A 126 -6.45 -11.94 0.28
C MET A 126 -6.78 -12.35 1.72
N ILE A 127 -5.77 -12.71 2.51
CA ILE A 127 -5.95 -13.01 3.94
C ILE A 127 -6.29 -11.73 4.70
N VAL A 128 -5.71 -10.58 4.34
CA VAL A 128 -6.11 -9.26 4.86
C VAL A 128 -7.60 -9.02 4.61
N GLU A 129 -8.03 -9.17 3.35
CA GLU A 129 -9.45 -8.98 3.00
C GLU A 129 -10.38 -9.94 3.74
N LEU A 130 -9.97 -11.19 3.96
CA LEU A 130 -10.74 -12.15 4.75
C LEU A 130 -11.03 -11.64 6.17
N TYR A 131 -10.00 -11.06 6.82
CA TYR A 131 -10.14 -10.48 8.16
C TYR A 131 -10.96 -9.19 8.16
N GLU A 132 -10.81 -8.33 7.16
CA GLU A 132 -11.61 -7.11 7.00
C GLU A 132 -13.10 -7.44 6.85
N ARG A 133 -13.43 -8.41 6.00
CA ARG A 133 -14.81 -8.92 5.84
C ARG A 133 -15.39 -9.51 7.13
N ALA A 134 -14.53 -10.07 7.98
CA ALA A 134 -14.94 -10.57 9.31
C ALA A 134 -15.05 -9.48 10.38
N GLY A 135 -14.79 -8.21 10.03
CA GLY A 135 -14.88 -7.04 10.92
C GLY A 135 -13.66 -6.85 11.82
N HIS A 136 -12.52 -7.48 11.51
CA HIS A 136 -11.25 -7.24 12.18
C HIS A 136 -10.46 -6.10 11.50
N LYS A 137 -9.40 -5.63 12.14
CA LYS A 137 -8.49 -4.61 11.59
C LYS A 137 -7.11 -5.21 11.31
N PRO A 138 -6.90 -5.86 10.16
CA PRO A 138 -5.62 -6.40 9.77
C PRO A 138 -4.69 -5.29 9.27
N LYS A 139 -3.38 -5.48 9.49
CA LYS A 139 -2.31 -4.64 8.93
C LYS A 139 -1.19 -5.55 8.46
N ARG A 140 -0.80 -5.43 7.18
CA ARG A 140 0.38 -6.12 6.68
C ARG A 140 1.64 -5.57 7.32
N THR A 141 2.52 -6.46 7.70
CA THR A 141 3.91 -6.15 8.01
C THR A 141 4.66 -6.02 6.69
N GLY A 142 5.41 -4.96 6.50
CA GLY A 142 5.99 -4.65 5.18
C GLY A 142 7.50 -4.71 5.12
N ALA A 143 8.18 -5.19 6.17
CA ALA A 143 9.61 -5.00 6.32
C ALA A 143 10.38 -6.32 6.35
N THR A 144 11.58 -6.27 5.79
CA THR A 144 12.64 -7.23 6.01
C THR A 144 12.98 -7.21 7.51
N GLY A 145 12.75 -8.31 8.22
CA GLY A 145 13.08 -8.43 9.65
C GLY A 145 11.89 -8.66 10.59
N ASP A 146 10.69 -8.88 10.06
CA ASP A 146 9.46 -9.12 10.83
C ASP A 146 9.31 -10.57 11.35
N HIS A 147 10.43 -11.30 11.45
CA HIS A 147 10.49 -12.68 12.00
C HIS A 147 9.46 -13.66 11.40
N GLY A 148 8.98 -13.39 10.16
CA GLY A 148 8.00 -14.22 9.48
C GLY A 148 6.55 -13.93 9.83
N VAL A 149 6.24 -12.77 10.43
CA VAL A 149 4.88 -12.26 10.54
C VAL A 149 4.51 -11.52 9.27
N ASP A 150 3.50 -11.99 8.55
CA ASP A 150 3.04 -11.36 7.31
C ASP A 150 1.92 -10.35 7.58
N ILE A 151 1.08 -10.61 8.60
CA ILE A 151 -0.06 -9.76 8.96
C ILE A 151 -0.21 -9.71 10.48
N VAL A 152 -0.42 -8.52 11.02
CA VAL A 152 -0.88 -8.29 12.40
C VAL A 152 -2.35 -7.92 12.36
N VAL A 153 -3.17 -8.59 13.17
CA VAL A 153 -4.61 -8.36 13.22
C VAL A 153 -4.99 -7.83 14.60
N ALA A 154 -5.56 -6.63 14.66
CA ALA A 154 -6.30 -6.20 15.84
C ALA A 154 -7.72 -6.77 15.74
N ALA A 155 -7.98 -7.79 16.53
CA ALA A 155 -9.24 -8.49 16.52
C ALA A 155 -10.34 -7.61 17.15
N LYS A 156 -11.59 -7.80 16.71
CA LYS A 156 -12.74 -7.02 17.22
C LYS A 156 -13.03 -7.24 18.73
N ASN A 157 -12.49 -8.31 19.31
CA ASN A 157 -12.56 -8.59 20.76
C ASN A 157 -11.39 -7.96 21.55
N GLY A 158 -10.52 -7.18 20.89
CA GLY A 158 -9.36 -6.51 21.51
C GLY A 158 -8.07 -7.33 21.51
N GLU A 159 -8.09 -8.61 21.09
CA GLU A 159 -6.90 -9.44 20.99
C GLU A 159 -5.97 -9.00 19.86
N LYS A 160 -4.66 -9.20 20.06
CA LYS A 160 -3.62 -9.09 19.03
C LYS A 160 -3.35 -10.48 18.45
N TRP A 161 -3.58 -10.65 17.14
CA TRP A 161 -3.22 -11.88 16.44
C TRP A 161 -2.07 -11.60 15.47
N VAL A 162 -1.20 -12.60 15.29
CA VAL A 162 -0.15 -12.61 14.28
C VAL A 162 -0.40 -13.73 13.29
N VAL A 163 -0.20 -13.44 12.02
CA VAL A 163 -0.53 -14.35 10.93
C VAL A 163 0.68 -14.57 10.05
N GLN A 164 0.94 -15.84 9.71
CA GLN A 164 1.92 -16.26 8.71
C GLN A 164 1.21 -16.91 7.51
N CYS A 165 1.60 -16.51 6.31
CA CYS A 165 1.07 -16.99 5.04
C CYS A 165 2.10 -17.85 4.30
N LYS A 166 1.81 -19.13 4.09
CA LYS A 166 2.68 -20.09 3.39
C LYS A 166 2.02 -20.58 2.11
N ARG A 167 2.26 -19.89 0.99
CA ARG A 167 1.80 -20.34 -0.33
C ARG A 167 2.69 -21.49 -0.85
N TRP A 168 2.40 -22.70 -0.42
CA TRP A 168 3.15 -23.91 -0.73
C TRP A 168 2.26 -25.01 -1.31
N ARG A 169 2.83 -25.86 -2.18
CA ARG A 169 2.18 -27.09 -2.66
C ARG A 169 2.39 -28.27 -1.70
N GLY A 170 3.42 -28.20 -0.87
CA GLY A 170 3.82 -29.28 0.03
C GLY A 170 3.18 -29.20 1.41
N SER A 171 3.73 -29.97 2.34
CA SER A 171 3.27 -30.01 3.72
C SER A 171 4.11 -29.12 4.61
N VAL A 172 3.46 -28.39 5.52
CA VAL A 172 4.09 -27.61 6.59
C VAL A 172 4.32 -28.54 7.77
N GLY A 173 5.58 -28.71 8.14
CA GLY A 173 6.00 -29.57 9.25
C GLY A 173 5.96 -28.89 10.62
N GLU A 174 6.15 -29.69 11.65
CA GLU A 174 6.22 -29.23 13.06
C GLU A 174 7.26 -28.13 13.28
N PRO A 175 8.50 -28.17 12.72
CA PRO A 175 9.49 -27.12 12.96
C PRO A 175 8.97 -25.73 12.64
N VAL A 176 8.26 -25.57 11.50
CA VAL A 176 7.69 -24.28 11.09
C VAL A 176 6.67 -23.77 12.11
N VAL A 177 5.82 -24.66 12.62
CA VAL A 177 4.78 -24.31 13.60
C VAL A 177 5.42 -23.94 14.94
N ARG A 178 6.48 -24.67 15.33
CA ARG A 178 7.23 -24.40 16.55
C ARG A 178 7.97 -23.06 16.49
N ASP A 179 8.64 -22.78 15.37
CA ASP A 179 9.36 -21.53 15.17
C ASP A 179 8.37 -20.35 15.21
N PHE A 180 7.23 -20.49 14.52
CA PHE A 180 6.19 -19.46 14.56
C PHE A 180 5.58 -19.26 15.97
N TYR A 181 5.50 -20.30 16.79
CA TYR A 181 5.09 -20.12 18.20
C TYR A 181 6.05 -19.23 18.97
N GLY A 182 7.36 -19.36 18.71
CA GLY A 182 8.36 -18.46 19.29
C GLY A 182 8.10 -17.00 18.89
N VAL A 183 7.70 -16.76 17.62
CA VAL A 183 7.31 -15.43 17.14
C VAL A 183 6.05 -14.92 17.83
N VAL A 184 5.02 -15.77 18.03
CA VAL A 184 3.79 -15.41 18.77
C VAL A 184 4.12 -14.93 20.18
N GLN A 185 5.05 -15.60 20.86
CA GLN A 185 5.49 -15.23 22.21
C GLN A 185 6.30 -13.93 22.18
N HIS A 186 7.23 -13.77 21.25
CA HIS A 186 8.04 -12.56 21.10
C HIS A 186 7.16 -11.34 20.85
N GLU A 187 6.17 -11.47 19.97
CA GLU A 187 5.22 -10.41 19.60
C GLU A 187 4.18 -10.12 20.69
N LYS A 188 4.19 -10.90 21.77
CA LYS A 188 3.17 -10.84 22.83
C LYS A 188 1.75 -10.89 22.25
N ALA A 189 1.57 -11.75 21.24
CA ALA A 189 0.29 -11.92 20.58
C ALA A 189 -0.56 -12.96 21.33
N ASP A 190 -1.87 -12.69 21.39
CA ASP A 190 -2.82 -13.61 22.04
C ASP A 190 -3.03 -14.87 21.20
N LYS A 191 -2.80 -14.78 19.88
CA LYS A 191 -3.00 -15.90 18.96
C LYS A 191 -2.07 -15.82 17.74
N GLY A 192 -1.51 -16.97 17.37
CA GLY A 192 -0.82 -17.19 16.12
C GLY A 192 -1.70 -17.92 15.10
N ILE A 193 -1.63 -17.57 13.83
CA ILE A 193 -2.43 -18.20 12.78
C ILE A 193 -1.53 -18.47 11.58
N ILE A 194 -1.50 -19.72 11.12
CA ILE A 194 -0.78 -20.07 9.88
C ILE A 194 -1.78 -20.46 8.81
N PHE A 195 -1.77 -19.75 7.69
CA PHE A 195 -2.46 -20.12 6.48
C PHE A 195 -1.49 -20.78 5.50
N THR A 196 -1.89 -21.91 4.93
CA THR A 196 -1.13 -22.53 3.84
C THR A 196 -2.06 -22.97 2.72
N THR A 197 -1.59 -22.91 1.49
CA THR A 197 -2.25 -23.55 0.34
C THR A 197 -1.96 -25.07 0.29
N GLY A 198 -0.98 -25.54 1.06
CA GLY A 198 -0.65 -26.94 1.23
C GLY A 198 -1.42 -27.61 2.37
N ARG A 199 -0.77 -28.53 3.05
CA ARG A 199 -1.30 -29.30 4.19
C ARG A 199 -0.39 -29.14 5.40
N PHE A 200 -0.87 -29.49 6.57
CA PHE A 200 -0.03 -29.65 7.77
C PHE A 200 0.23 -31.13 8.00
N THR A 201 1.46 -31.47 8.43
CA THR A 201 1.77 -32.83 8.86
C THR A 201 1.03 -33.18 10.16
N ALA A 202 0.84 -34.48 10.42
CA ALA A 202 0.22 -34.92 11.65
C ALA A 202 0.98 -34.44 12.91
N SER A 203 2.32 -34.42 12.87
CA SER A 203 3.17 -33.88 13.93
C SER A 203 2.95 -32.39 14.15
N ALA A 204 2.83 -31.59 13.07
CA ALA A 204 2.54 -30.16 13.16
C ALA A 204 1.18 -29.90 13.85
N GLN A 205 0.16 -30.65 13.44
CA GLN A 205 -1.19 -30.55 14.03
C GLN A 205 -1.20 -30.97 15.51
N GLN A 206 -0.51 -32.08 15.84
CA GLN A 206 -0.41 -32.56 17.21
C GLN A 206 0.34 -31.55 18.11
N TRP A 207 1.42 -30.98 17.59
CA TRP A 207 2.22 -30.00 18.31
C TRP A 207 1.44 -28.69 18.62
N ALA A 208 0.60 -28.24 17.70
CA ALA A 208 -0.22 -27.04 17.87
C ALA A 208 -1.35 -27.21 18.91
N LYS A 209 -1.77 -28.46 19.22
CA LYS A 209 -2.83 -28.71 20.20
C LYS A 209 -2.50 -28.11 21.58
N GLY A 210 -3.47 -27.44 22.18
CA GLY A 210 -3.33 -26.80 23.50
C GLY A 210 -2.50 -25.50 23.51
N LYS A 211 -2.06 -25.02 22.34
CA LYS A 211 -1.36 -23.75 22.19
C LYS A 211 -2.22 -22.72 21.46
N PRO A 212 -1.96 -21.43 21.67
CA PRO A 212 -2.71 -20.37 21.00
C PRO A 212 -2.31 -20.24 19.51
N ILE A 213 -2.31 -21.35 18.78
CA ILE A 213 -1.99 -21.43 17.37
C ILE A 213 -3.14 -22.10 16.60
N ALA A 214 -3.63 -21.43 15.57
CA ALA A 214 -4.60 -21.99 14.62
C ALA A 214 -3.93 -22.29 13.28
N LEU A 215 -4.21 -23.47 12.74
CA LEU A 215 -3.67 -23.95 11.47
C LEU A 215 -4.81 -24.03 10.45
N TYR A 216 -4.65 -23.35 9.33
CA TYR A 216 -5.59 -23.35 8.21
C TYR A 216 -4.88 -23.86 6.96
N ASP A 217 -5.18 -25.09 6.58
CA ASP A 217 -4.69 -25.70 5.34
C ASP A 217 -5.49 -25.21 4.12
N GLY A 218 -5.08 -25.66 2.93
CA GLY A 218 -5.70 -25.25 1.67
C GLY A 218 -7.19 -25.56 1.60
N ASN A 219 -7.64 -26.70 2.13
CA ASN A 219 -9.07 -27.05 2.12
C ASN A 219 -9.89 -26.11 3.02
N LYS A 220 -9.38 -25.86 4.22
CA LYS A 220 -10.01 -24.93 5.16
C LYS A 220 -10.00 -23.51 4.64
N LEU A 221 -8.92 -23.09 3.96
CA LEU A 221 -8.82 -21.80 3.31
C LEU A 221 -9.91 -21.60 2.25
N VAL A 222 -10.10 -22.56 1.35
CA VAL A 222 -11.17 -22.52 0.33
C VAL A 222 -12.54 -22.42 0.98
N GLU A 223 -12.79 -23.21 2.02
CA GLU A 223 -14.05 -23.20 2.75
C GLU A 223 -14.37 -21.82 3.34
N ILE A 224 -13.44 -21.24 4.13
CA ILE A 224 -13.68 -19.95 4.77
C ILE A 224 -13.74 -18.81 3.77
N TRP A 225 -12.96 -18.88 2.68
CA TRP A 225 -13.01 -17.91 1.60
C TRP A 225 -14.38 -17.92 0.90
N SER A 226 -14.89 -19.09 0.56
CA SER A 226 -16.21 -19.25 -0.07
C SER A 226 -17.34 -18.71 0.82
N ARG A 227 -17.28 -19.00 2.12
CA ARG A 227 -18.26 -18.46 3.10
C ARG A 227 -18.21 -16.94 3.19
N SER A 228 -16.99 -16.35 3.16
CA SER A 228 -16.83 -14.91 3.22
C SER A 228 -17.45 -14.18 2.01
N LYS A 229 -17.38 -14.80 0.81
CA LYS A 229 -18.04 -14.27 -0.39
C LYS A 229 -19.55 -14.25 -0.28
N VAL A 230 -20.15 -15.32 0.21
CA VAL A 230 -21.62 -15.43 0.38
C VAL A 230 -22.11 -14.37 1.38
N HIS A 231 -21.37 -14.18 2.46
CA HIS A 231 -21.71 -13.16 3.46
C HIS A 231 -21.69 -11.75 2.85
N GLN A 232 -20.65 -11.41 2.09
CA GLN A 232 -20.55 -10.12 1.41
C GLN A 232 -21.70 -9.86 0.44
N GLN A 233 -22.04 -10.86 -0.39
CA GLN A 233 -23.14 -10.75 -1.35
C GLN A 233 -24.51 -10.53 -0.66
N ASN A 234 -24.70 -11.08 0.52
CA ASN A 234 -25.93 -10.89 1.29
C ASN A 234 -26.00 -9.50 1.94
N VAL A 235 -24.86 -8.97 2.39
CA VAL A 235 -24.77 -7.59 2.92
C VAL A 235 -25.03 -6.57 1.81
N ASP A 236 -24.42 -6.75 0.63
CA ASP A 236 -24.58 -5.85 -0.52
C ASP A 236 -26.03 -5.86 -1.09
N LYS A 237 -26.78 -6.94 -0.91
CA LYS A 237 -28.17 -7.08 -1.32
C LYS A 237 -29.18 -6.64 -0.25
N SER A 238 -28.73 -6.28 0.95
CA SER A 238 -29.61 -5.82 2.02
C SER A 238 -30.17 -4.43 1.71
N PRO A 239 -31.49 -4.16 1.88
CA PRO A 239 -32.12 -2.88 1.51
C PRO A 239 -31.54 -1.65 2.22
N ALA A 240 -30.82 -1.83 3.32
CA ALA A 240 -30.14 -0.74 4.03
C ALA A 240 -28.98 -0.10 3.26
N ALA A 241 -28.39 -0.78 2.25
CA ALA A 241 -27.31 -0.26 1.44
C ALA A 241 -27.80 0.65 0.29
N VAL A 242 -29.10 0.60 -0.05
CA VAL A 242 -29.69 1.37 -1.17
C VAL A 242 -30.06 2.79 -0.74
N SER A 243 -30.19 3.08 0.55
CA SER A 243 -30.64 4.39 1.05
C SER A 243 -29.54 5.47 1.16
N THR A 244 -28.29 5.17 0.83
CA THR A 244 -27.15 6.11 0.95
C THR A 244 -26.61 6.59 -0.41
N GLN A 245 -27.32 6.33 -1.52
CA GLN A 245 -26.92 6.79 -2.87
C GLN A 245 -27.93 7.73 -3.55
N ASN A 246 -28.72 8.45 -2.76
CA ASN A 246 -29.54 9.56 -3.29
C ASN A 246 -29.08 10.89 -2.72
#